data_fb4bf85daeab1124d468894369cc92b5
#
_entry.id   fb4bf85daeab1124d468894369cc92b5
#
_cell.length_a   1.000
_cell.length_b   1.000
_cell.length_c   1.000
_cell.angle_alpha   90.00
_cell.angle_beta   90.00
_cell.angle_gamma   90.00
#
_symmetry.space_group_name_H-M   'P 1'
#
loop_
_entity.id
_entity.type
_entity.pdbx_description
1 polymer ?
#
loop_
_entity_poly.entity_id
_entity_poly.type
_entity_poly.pdbx_seq_one_letter_code
_entity_poly.pdbx_strand_id
1 'polypeptide(L)'
;MARQLQLVIWLTVIGLAHSAAADTLQGRWKLLAAEDLRANGEVGRLPWGSHPIGSIVVEAGWCYVQIMSSDTPSFETGQPMGEQMKAKLLSSYIAYSGPCAIDDTAGSVTLKVEAAWRPDYVGTEQKRFFHFDNGKLLFGPAPNSGRSGTERLTRRLTLERVQ
;
A
#
# COMPACT_ATOMS: atom_id res chain seq x y z
N MET A 1 7.23 -54.96 -54.20
CA MET A 1 8.09 -54.35 -53.17
C MET A 1 7.53 -52.99 -52.86
N ALA A 2 6.73 -52.87 -51.81
CA ALA A 2 6.11 -51.58 -51.38
C ALA A 2 6.92 -51.01 -50.21
N ARG A 3 7.49 -49.80 -50.42
CA ARG A 3 8.21 -49.03 -49.41
C ARG A 3 7.16 -48.21 -48.63
N GLN A 4 6.95 -48.56 -47.37
CA GLN A 4 6.18 -47.74 -46.43
C GLN A 4 7.05 -46.52 -46.02
N LEU A 5 6.53 -45.33 -46.24
CA LEU A 5 7.10 -44.05 -45.79
C LEU A 5 6.50 -43.79 -44.40
N GLN A 6 7.30 -43.86 -43.33
CA GLN A 6 6.90 -43.47 -42.01
C GLN A 6 7.07 -41.94 -41.86
N LEU A 7 5.96 -41.27 -41.65
CA LEU A 7 5.89 -39.81 -41.37
C LEU A 7 6.10 -39.62 -39.85
N VAL A 8 7.26 -39.07 -39.47
CA VAL A 8 7.56 -38.71 -38.07
C VAL A 8 7.07 -37.29 -37.86
N ILE A 9 5.98 -37.15 -37.11
CA ILE A 9 5.44 -35.83 -36.68
C ILE A 9 6.17 -35.41 -35.42
N TRP A 10 6.98 -34.36 -35.50
CA TRP A 10 7.54 -33.69 -34.35
C TRP A 10 6.51 -32.74 -33.77
N LEU A 11 5.95 -33.09 -32.58
CA LEU A 11 5.16 -32.14 -31.78
C LEU A 11 6.14 -31.20 -31.05
N THR A 12 6.25 -29.98 -31.52
CA THR A 12 6.92 -28.89 -30.77
C THR A 12 5.97 -28.39 -29.68
N VAL A 13 6.25 -28.77 -28.44
CA VAL A 13 5.59 -28.18 -27.26
C VAL A 13 6.16 -26.77 -27.07
N ILE A 14 5.39 -25.76 -27.46
CA ILE A 14 5.71 -24.36 -27.16
C ILE A 14 5.35 -24.17 -25.68
N GLY A 15 6.34 -24.26 -24.81
CA GLY A 15 6.20 -23.89 -23.40
C GLY A 15 5.95 -22.38 -23.32
N LEU A 16 4.74 -21.99 -22.90
CA LEU A 16 4.44 -20.61 -22.48
C LEU A 16 5.28 -20.32 -21.23
N ALA A 17 6.42 -19.69 -21.41
CA ALA A 17 7.16 -19.11 -20.30
C ALA A 17 6.29 -17.97 -19.71
N HIS A 18 5.65 -18.23 -18.58
CA HIS A 18 5.09 -17.16 -17.77
C HIS A 18 6.28 -16.36 -17.24
N SER A 19 6.53 -15.21 -17.86
CA SER A 19 7.40 -14.20 -17.28
C SER A 19 6.74 -13.75 -15.99
N ALA A 20 7.30 -14.12 -14.85
CA ALA A 20 6.95 -13.50 -13.59
C ALA A 20 7.23 -12.01 -13.75
N ALA A 21 6.19 -11.19 -13.78
CA ALA A 21 6.35 -9.75 -13.77
C ALA A 21 7.21 -9.40 -12.55
N ALA A 22 8.33 -8.72 -12.77
CA ALA A 22 9.20 -8.29 -11.68
C ALA A 22 8.36 -7.47 -10.69
N ASP A 23 8.51 -7.77 -9.40
CA ASP A 23 7.85 -7.02 -8.35
C ASP A 23 8.32 -5.56 -8.43
N THR A 24 7.40 -4.66 -8.75
CA THR A 24 7.65 -3.22 -8.84
C THR A 24 6.61 -2.47 -8.02
N LEU A 25 7.02 -1.34 -7.43
CA LEU A 25 6.09 -0.48 -6.69
C LEU A 25 5.05 0.20 -7.59
N GLN A 26 5.36 0.37 -8.89
CA GLN A 26 4.42 0.93 -9.86
C GLN A 26 3.10 0.15 -9.91
N GLY A 27 1.98 0.88 -9.98
CA GLY A 27 0.64 0.32 -10.11
C GLY A 27 -0.28 0.63 -8.95
N ARG A 28 -1.34 -0.15 -8.82
CA ARG A 28 -2.41 0.04 -7.83
C ARG A 28 -2.37 -1.05 -6.78
N TRP A 29 -2.45 -0.64 -5.53
CA TRP A 29 -2.33 -1.50 -4.38
C TRP A 29 -3.51 -1.29 -3.44
N LYS A 30 -4.27 -2.35 -3.16
CA LYS A 30 -5.39 -2.34 -2.21
C LYS A 30 -4.88 -2.69 -0.81
N LEU A 31 -5.29 -1.93 0.18
CA LEU A 31 -4.95 -2.18 1.58
C LEU A 31 -5.67 -3.42 2.10
N LEU A 32 -4.92 -4.31 2.77
CA LEU A 32 -5.42 -5.49 3.46
C LEU A 32 -5.36 -5.31 4.98
N ALA A 33 -4.26 -4.74 5.47
CA ALA A 33 -4.05 -4.51 6.90
C ALA A 33 -3.19 -3.27 7.15
N ALA A 34 -3.40 -2.65 8.30
CA ALA A 34 -2.59 -1.55 8.82
C ALA A 34 -2.33 -1.78 10.31
N GLU A 35 -1.07 -2.00 10.65
CA GLU A 35 -0.65 -2.42 11.97
C GLU A 35 0.47 -1.53 12.49
N ASP A 36 0.45 -1.23 13.77
CA ASP A 36 1.57 -0.65 14.47
C ASP A 36 2.21 -1.76 15.33
N LEU A 37 3.42 -2.16 14.97
CA LEU A 37 4.13 -3.30 15.54
C LEU A 37 5.08 -2.84 16.65
N ARG A 38 5.15 -3.63 17.72
CA ARG A 38 6.18 -3.57 18.76
C ARG A 38 7.53 -4.04 18.22
N ALA A 39 8.58 -3.79 18.98
CA ALA A 39 9.94 -4.24 18.62
C ALA A 39 10.07 -5.77 18.50
N ASN A 40 9.24 -6.53 19.20
CA ASN A 40 9.18 -7.99 19.12
C ASN A 40 8.34 -8.52 17.94
N GLY A 41 7.78 -7.62 17.10
CA GLY A 41 6.95 -7.96 15.95
C GLY A 41 5.47 -8.16 16.26
N GLU A 42 5.05 -8.13 17.53
CA GLU A 42 3.65 -8.24 17.89
C GLU A 42 2.86 -6.97 17.51
N VAL A 43 1.58 -7.15 17.18
CA VAL A 43 0.68 -6.03 16.90
C VAL A 43 0.39 -5.30 18.22
N GLY A 44 0.82 -4.05 18.29
CA GLY A 44 0.56 -3.18 19.42
C GLY A 44 -0.71 -2.36 19.26
N ARG A 45 -1.06 -1.99 18.02
CA ARG A 45 -2.24 -1.19 17.71
C ARG A 45 -2.69 -1.39 16.26
N LEU A 46 -4.00 -1.26 16.04
CA LEU A 46 -4.64 -1.17 14.71
C LEU A 46 -5.13 0.27 14.49
N PRO A 47 -4.33 1.13 13.83
CA PRO A 47 -4.59 2.57 13.76
C PRO A 47 -5.90 2.93 13.04
N TRP A 48 -6.35 2.06 12.14
CA TRP A 48 -7.60 2.24 11.37
C TRP A 48 -8.56 1.05 11.54
N GLY A 49 -8.52 0.37 12.72
CA GLY A 49 -9.37 -0.79 12.99
C GLY A 49 -8.87 -2.08 12.35
N SER A 50 -9.64 -3.16 12.51
CA SER A 50 -9.31 -4.50 12.04
C SER A 50 -9.47 -4.68 10.51
N HIS A 51 -10.29 -3.85 9.88
CA HIS A 51 -10.60 -3.91 8.45
C HIS A 51 -10.45 -2.52 7.81
N PRO A 52 -9.22 -1.98 7.71
CA PRO A 52 -9.02 -0.67 7.11
C PRO A 52 -9.37 -0.70 5.62
N ILE A 53 -9.88 0.43 5.12
CA ILE A 53 -10.20 0.61 3.69
C ILE A 53 -9.17 1.56 3.11
N GLY A 54 -8.58 1.22 1.96
CA GLY A 54 -7.63 2.13 1.36
C GLY A 54 -6.89 1.57 0.16
N SER A 55 -6.09 2.45 -0.42
CA SER A 55 -5.23 2.12 -1.56
C SER A 55 -3.99 3.01 -1.61
N ILE A 56 -2.97 2.49 -2.28
CA ILE A 56 -1.82 3.25 -2.74
C ILE A 56 -1.78 3.10 -4.26
N VAL A 57 -1.61 4.21 -4.96
CA VAL A 57 -1.42 4.23 -6.42
C VAL A 57 -0.11 4.93 -6.72
N VAL A 58 0.72 4.30 -7.54
CA VAL A 58 2.01 4.82 -8.01
C VAL A 58 2.01 4.74 -9.52
N GLU A 59 1.82 5.87 -10.18
CA GLU A 59 1.72 5.94 -11.64
C GLU A 59 2.47 7.18 -12.17
N ALA A 60 3.29 7.00 -13.20
CA ALA A 60 3.96 8.07 -13.93
C ALA A 60 4.74 9.08 -13.03
N GLY A 61 5.38 8.59 -11.97
CA GLY A 61 6.14 9.44 -11.05
C GLY A 61 5.28 10.20 -10.04
N TRP A 62 4.01 9.82 -9.91
CA TRP A 62 3.07 10.39 -8.95
C TRP A 62 2.55 9.32 -7.98
N CYS A 63 2.43 9.68 -6.71
CA CYS A 63 1.94 8.78 -5.67
C CYS A 63 0.67 9.33 -5.03
N TYR A 64 -0.30 8.44 -4.81
CA TYR A 64 -1.54 8.70 -4.09
C TYR A 64 -1.67 7.72 -2.94
N VAL A 65 -1.95 8.20 -1.76
CA VAL A 65 -2.21 7.39 -0.57
C VAL A 65 -3.54 7.79 0.01
N GLN A 66 -4.43 6.83 0.22
CA GLN A 66 -5.73 7.03 0.84
C GLN A 66 -6.04 5.85 1.75
N ILE A 67 -6.31 6.13 3.03
CA ILE A 67 -6.64 5.11 4.03
C ILE A 67 -7.71 5.68 4.96
N MET A 68 -8.72 4.87 5.28
CA MET A 68 -9.73 5.20 6.28
C MET A 68 -10.08 3.99 7.14
N SER A 69 -10.59 4.27 8.33
CA SER A 69 -11.15 3.25 9.20
C SER A 69 -12.56 2.86 8.74
N SER A 70 -12.83 1.56 8.68
CA SER A 70 -14.19 1.04 8.48
C SER A 70 -15.09 1.30 9.69
N ASP A 71 -14.50 1.55 10.87
CA ASP A 71 -15.22 1.80 12.12
C ASP A 71 -15.67 3.27 12.25
N THR A 72 -15.43 4.09 11.23
CA THR A 72 -15.89 5.47 11.21
C THR A 72 -17.41 5.49 11.02
N PRO A 73 -18.17 6.05 11.96
CA PRO A 73 -19.62 6.06 11.84
C PRO A 73 -20.06 6.90 10.64
N SER A 74 -21.10 6.45 9.97
CA SER A 74 -21.78 7.23 8.94
C SER A 74 -22.48 8.43 9.56
N PHE A 75 -22.68 9.46 8.77
CA PHE A 75 -23.49 10.64 9.15
C PHE A 75 -24.45 10.97 8.01
N GLU A 76 -25.59 11.55 8.35
CA GLU A 76 -26.59 11.95 7.38
C GLU A 76 -26.16 13.25 6.68
N THR A 77 -26.26 13.26 5.35
CA THR A 77 -25.98 14.45 4.55
C THR A 77 -26.92 15.59 4.93
N GLY A 78 -26.36 16.77 5.17
CA GLY A 78 -27.13 17.96 5.53
C GLY A 78 -27.41 18.14 7.02
N GLN A 79 -27.03 17.18 7.87
CA GLN A 79 -27.07 17.37 9.31
C GLN A 79 -25.80 18.07 9.83
N PRO A 80 -25.93 18.95 10.83
CA PRO A 80 -24.76 19.55 11.48
C PRO A 80 -23.89 18.50 12.13
N MET A 81 -22.60 18.50 11.80
CA MET A 81 -21.64 17.59 12.40
C MET A 81 -21.07 18.17 13.69
N GLY A 82 -21.27 17.47 14.81
CA GLY A 82 -20.68 17.86 16.09
C GLY A 82 -19.14 17.76 16.10
N GLU A 83 -18.49 18.48 17.00
CA GLU A 83 -17.02 18.57 17.08
C GLU A 83 -16.35 17.20 17.31
N GLN A 84 -16.95 16.34 18.11
CA GLN A 84 -16.43 14.96 18.33
C GLN A 84 -16.42 14.14 17.03
N MET A 85 -17.47 14.26 16.21
CA MET A 85 -17.54 13.58 14.93
C MET A 85 -16.49 14.13 13.96
N LYS A 86 -16.31 15.44 13.89
CA LYS A 86 -15.26 16.07 13.07
C LYS A 86 -13.87 15.57 13.47
N ALA A 87 -13.57 15.53 14.77
CA ALA A 87 -12.31 15.01 15.30
C ALA A 87 -12.13 13.52 14.97
N LYS A 88 -13.18 12.72 15.08
CA LYS A 88 -13.17 11.30 14.73
C LYS A 88 -12.87 11.10 13.25
N LEU A 89 -13.54 11.83 12.36
CA LEU A 89 -13.31 11.77 10.92
C LEU A 89 -11.86 12.14 10.58
N LEU A 90 -11.37 13.25 11.12
CA LEU A 90 -10.00 13.71 10.87
C LEU A 90 -8.95 12.68 11.32
N SER A 91 -9.18 11.99 12.44
CA SER A 91 -8.26 10.99 12.99
C SER A 91 -8.37 9.61 12.34
N SER A 92 -9.51 9.31 11.72
CA SER A 92 -9.81 8.01 11.08
C SER A 92 -9.51 7.96 9.59
N TYR A 93 -9.02 9.04 9.02
CA TYR A 93 -8.74 9.17 7.59
C TYR A 93 -7.36 9.76 7.37
N ILE A 94 -6.68 9.30 6.35
CA ILE A 94 -5.44 9.89 5.83
C ILE A 94 -5.49 9.85 4.30
N ALA A 95 -5.20 10.98 3.68
CA ALA A 95 -5.02 11.08 2.23
C ALA A 95 -3.95 12.11 1.92
N TYR A 96 -3.05 11.76 1.02
CA TYR A 96 -2.07 12.70 0.49
C TYR A 96 -1.56 12.23 -0.86
N SER A 97 -1.13 13.17 -1.68
CA SER A 97 -0.61 12.90 -3.01
C SER A 97 0.45 13.92 -3.41
N GLY A 98 1.24 13.57 -4.41
CA GLY A 98 2.24 14.41 -5.00
C GLY A 98 3.24 13.64 -5.84
N PRO A 99 4.19 14.32 -6.50
CA PRO A 99 5.26 13.69 -7.23
C PRO A 99 6.10 12.81 -6.29
N CYS A 100 6.53 11.66 -6.79
CA CYS A 100 7.35 10.75 -6.00
C CYS A 100 8.50 10.14 -6.80
N ALA A 101 9.61 9.88 -6.10
CA ALA A 101 10.79 9.21 -6.61
C ALA A 101 10.97 7.86 -5.91
N ILE A 102 11.09 6.80 -6.70
CA ILE A 102 11.33 5.43 -6.21
C ILE A 102 12.82 5.15 -6.26
N ASP A 103 13.34 4.56 -5.19
CA ASP A 103 14.67 3.97 -5.10
C ASP A 103 14.51 2.48 -4.83
N ASP A 104 14.51 1.69 -5.91
CA ASP A 104 14.34 0.23 -5.84
C ASP A 104 15.51 -0.43 -5.12
N THR A 105 16.71 0.14 -5.19
CA THR A 105 17.90 -0.40 -4.50
C THR A 105 17.78 -0.26 -2.99
N ALA A 106 17.26 0.87 -2.53
CA ALA A 106 17.03 1.11 -1.11
C ALA A 106 15.66 0.58 -0.63
N GLY A 107 14.80 0.07 -1.53
CA GLY A 107 13.44 -0.31 -1.20
C GLY A 107 12.66 0.86 -0.61
N SER A 108 12.76 2.05 -1.21
CA SER A 108 12.13 3.25 -0.67
C SER A 108 11.50 4.12 -1.75
N VAL A 109 10.50 4.89 -1.34
CA VAL A 109 9.87 5.93 -2.15
C VAL A 109 9.77 7.21 -1.34
N THR A 110 10.13 8.32 -1.95
CA THR A 110 9.98 9.66 -1.35
C THR A 110 8.92 10.42 -2.11
N LEU A 111 7.85 10.80 -1.42
CA LEU A 111 6.73 11.56 -1.95
C LEU A 111 6.80 12.99 -1.42
N LYS A 112 6.83 13.99 -2.31
CA LYS A 112 6.70 15.40 -1.97
C LYS A 112 5.21 15.76 -1.97
N VAL A 113 4.66 16.05 -0.81
CA VAL A 113 3.22 16.24 -0.65
C VAL A 113 2.78 17.57 -1.25
N GLU A 114 1.89 17.51 -2.25
CA GLU A 114 1.25 18.70 -2.85
C GLU A 114 -0.20 18.87 -2.40
N ALA A 115 -0.87 17.78 -2.08
CA ALA A 115 -2.23 17.80 -1.53
C ALA A 115 -2.36 16.80 -0.39
N ALA A 116 -3.06 17.17 0.67
CA ALA A 116 -3.29 16.30 1.83
C ALA A 116 -4.60 16.64 2.56
N TRP A 117 -5.10 15.66 3.34
CA TRP A 117 -6.29 15.84 4.21
C TRP A 117 -6.02 16.85 5.35
N ARG A 118 -4.75 17.07 5.71
CA ARG A 118 -4.30 18.04 6.71
C ARG A 118 -3.37 19.05 6.06
N PRO A 119 -3.60 20.38 6.27
CA PRO A 119 -2.77 21.41 5.66
C PRO A 119 -1.29 21.36 6.05
N ASP A 120 -0.98 20.91 7.28
CA ASP A 120 0.39 20.80 7.79
C ASP A 120 1.22 19.68 7.12
N TYR A 121 0.57 18.82 6.33
CA TYR A 121 1.24 17.80 5.53
C TYR A 121 1.75 18.35 4.19
N VAL A 122 1.09 19.39 3.66
CA VAL A 122 1.44 20.00 2.38
C VAL A 122 2.84 20.63 2.44
N GLY A 123 3.65 20.38 1.43
CA GLY A 123 5.05 20.83 1.35
C GLY A 123 6.06 19.95 2.09
N THR A 124 5.61 18.92 2.82
CA THR A 124 6.53 17.97 3.48
C THR A 124 6.98 16.88 2.52
N GLU A 125 8.09 16.21 2.87
CA GLU A 125 8.54 15.00 2.20
C GLU A 125 8.21 13.78 3.06
N GLN A 126 7.54 12.80 2.43
CA GLN A 126 7.14 11.56 3.08
C GLN A 126 7.95 10.40 2.52
N LYS A 127 9.05 10.04 3.18
CA LYS A 127 9.81 8.84 2.83
C LYS A 127 9.13 7.61 3.41
N ARG A 128 8.96 6.59 2.56
CA ARG A 128 8.40 5.29 2.92
C ARG A 128 9.32 4.20 2.44
N PHE A 129 9.36 3.10 3.19
CA PHE A 129 10.09 1.90 2.84
C PHE A 129 9.12 0.83 2.39
N PHE A 130 9.56 0.00 1.45
CA PHE A 130 8.75 -1.07 0.93
C PHE A 130 9.58 -2.32 0.65
N HIS A 131 8.96 -3.47 0.74
CA HIS A 131 9.47 -4.71 0.20
C HIS A 131 8.31 -5.63 -0.17
N PHE A 132 8.60 -6.62 -1.01
CA PHE A 132 7.63 -7.60 -1.45
C PHE A 132 7.84 -8.90 -0.68
N ASP A 133 6.76 -9.45 -0.16
CA ASP A 133 6.74 -10.72 0.55
C ASP A 133 5.52 -11.54 0.13
N ASN A 134 5.75 -12.74 -0.43
CA ASN A 134 4.71 -13.64 -0.91
C ASN A 134 3.65 -12.96 -1.80
N GLY A 135 4.08 -12.10 -2.73
CA GLY A 135 3.19 -11.36 -3.64
C GLY A 135 2.41 -10.21 -2.99
N LYS A 136 2.69 -9.89 -1.72
CA LYS A 136 2.16 -8.73 -1.03
C LYS A 136 3.21 -7.62 -0.99
N LEU A 137 2.74 -6.38 -0.99
CA LEU A 137 3.55 -5.20 -0.72
C LEU A 137 3.47 -4.88 0.77
N LEU A 138 4.61 -4.88 1.45
CA LEU A 138 4.75 -4.34 2.79
C LEU A 138 5.30 -2.92 2.68
N PHE A 139 4.60 -1.96 3.31
CA PHE A 139 4.85 -0.54 3.10
C PHE A 139 4.70 0.24 4.40
N GLY A 140 5.59 1.19 4.67
CA GLY A 140 5.50 2.00 5.87
C GLY A 140 6.60 3.04 6.02
N PRO A 141 6.55 3.87 7.07
CA PRO A 141 7.61 4.78 7.43
C PRO A 141 8.84 4.01 7.96
N ALA A 142 9.89 4.73 8.29
CA ALA A 142 11.07 4.15 8.92
C ALA A 142 10.68 3.35 10.20
N PRO A 143 11.40 2.27 10.51
CA PRO A 143 11.19 1.52 11.74
C PRO A 143 11.23 2.42 12.98
N ASN A 144 10.38 2.12 13.98
CA ASN A 144 10.29 2.86 15.25
C ASN A 144 9.94 4.36 15.11
N SER A 145 9.38 4.78 13.98
CA SER A 145 8.97 6.16 13.73
C SER A 145 7.63 6.54 14.35
N GLY A 146 6.79 5.55 14.68
CA GLY A 146 5.51 5.73 15.37
C GLY A 146 5.67 5.70 16.89
N ARG A 147 4.68 6.28 17.60
CA ARG A 147 4.60 6.26 19.07
C ARG A 147 3.18 5.97 19.53
N SER A 148 3.07 5.24 20.64
CA SER A 148 1.84 5.11 21.42
C SER A 148 2.19 5.30 22.90
N GLY A 149 1.89 6.47 23.45
CA GLY A 149 2.44 6.88 24.73
C GLY A 149 3.96 6.97 24.70
N THR A 150 4.64 6.21 25.55
CA THR A 150 6.11 6.09 25.59
C THR A 150 6.67 5.01 24.67
N GLU A 151 5.82 4.12 24.16
CA GLU A 151 6.23 2.98 23.32
C GLU A 151 6.54 3.43 21.89
N ARG A 152 7.64 2.94 21.34
CA ARG A 152 7.97 3.11 19.92
C ARG A 152 7.38 1.98 19.11
N LEU A 153 6.70 2.33 18.04
CA LEU A 153 6.03 1.39 17.15
C LEU A 153 6.52 1.57 15.71
N THR A 154 6.47 0.50 14.94
CA THR A 154 6.72 0.50 13.50
C THR A 154 5.40 0.29 12.76
N ARG A 155 4.95 1.27 11.98
CA ARG A 155 3.76 1.12 11.14
C ARG A 155 4.06 0.23 9.94
N ARG A 156 3.20 -0.75 9.73
CA ARG A 156 3.21 -1.62 8.56
C ARG A 156 1.85 -1.62 7.88
N LEU A 157 1.84 -1.33 6.59
CA LEU A 157 0.72 -1.57 5.71
C LEU A 157 1.00 -2.83 4.92
N THR A 158 0.02 -3.71 4.83
CA THR A 158 0.06 -4.89 3.96
C THR A 158 -0.94 -4.68 2.84
N LEU A 159 -0.48 -4.77 1.60
CA LEU A 159 -1.28 -4.49 0.41
C LEU A 159 -1.18 -5.62 -0.61
N GLU A 160 -2.20 -5.73 -1.44
CA GLU A 160 -2.21 -6.62 -2.62
C GLU A 160 -2.32 -5.80 -3.91
N ARG A 161 -1.74 -6.31 -4.98
CA ARG A 161 -1.84 -5.68 -6.29
C ARG A 161 -3.27 -5.80 -6.84
N VAL A 162 -3.79 -4.70 -7.34
CA VAL A 162 -5.06 -4.68 -8.09
C VAL A 162 -4.73 -4.93 -9.56
N GLN A 163 -5.41 -5.92 -10.14
CA GLN A 163 -5.31 -6.25 -11.56
C GLN A 163 -6.08 -5.27 -12.42
#